data_39363f4ee34c3c3ec692db0d29595f2b
#
_entry.id   39363f4ee34c3c3ec692db0d29595f2b
#
_cell.length_a   1.000
_cell.length_b   1.000
_cell.length_c   1.000
_cell.angle_alpha   90.00
_cell.angle_beta   90.00
_cell.angle_gamma   90.00
#
_symmetry.space_group_name_H-M   'P 1'
#
loop_
_entity.id
_entity.type
_entity.pdbx_description
1 polymer ?
#
loop_
_entity_poly.entity_id
_entity_poly.type
_entity_poly.pdbx_seq_one_letter_code
_entity_poly.pdbx_strand_id
1 'polypeptide(L)'
;MHIIEVENLSKSYDDLSVLQGLTLRVARGEVYGLLGPNGSGKSTLLHLLLGFLQPSGGRLRVLGKTNLEKIRGRIGYLPERMRYHLNYSAREYLRFLGQFNDMREARLRTRIDEELERVGLSAVANRRLKTFSKGMLQRLGIAQALLDQPELLLIDEPTSGLDPAGQQEVLELLSEVRARGQTILLCTHYLDEIEYLCDRVGILAGGQIATESDVAQLQGPGTSIAIRVDRLAPELQERLNRISPAVRCENHTIVLRPNNQPLQAAVLRVLLDEGIAILTLEPLERPLERLYLQAVRGATADITTALPAGLLEPKSDESSNLAPRRRSGEGDTLLNELLHRDKKSAANGSAVQQDEAADEAATED
;
A
#
# COMPACT_ATOMS: atom_id res chain seq x y z
N MET A 1 -3.08 26.67 -3.77
CA MET A 1 -4.54 26.35 -3.77
C MET A 1 -4.69 24.89 -3.45
N HIS A 2 -5.48 24.54 -2.42
CA HIS A 2 -5.68 23.16 -2.03
C HIS A 2 -6.79 22.51 -2.87
N ILE A 3 -6.57 21.27 -3.26
CA ILE A 3 -7.53 20.44 -4.01
C ILE A 3 -8.37 19.57 -3.09
N ILE A 4 -7.81 19.21 -1.92
CA ILE A 4 -8.50 18.55 -0.81
C ILE A 4 -8.35 19.44 0.42
N GLU A 5 -9.46 19.73 1.09
CA GLU A 5 -9.52 20.46 2.35
C GLU A 5 -10.45 19.70 3.30
N VAL A 6 -9.90 19.19 4.39
CA VAL A 6 -10.60 18.45 5.43
C VAL A 6 -10.35 19.16 6.76
N GLU A 7 -11.42 19.49 7.49
CA GLU A 7 -11.34 20.19 8.76
C GLU A 7 -12.17 19.47 9.82
N ASN A 8 -11.49 18.99 10.86
CA ASN A 8 -12.08 18.30 12.01
C ASN A 8 -13.06 17.16 11.61
N LEU A 9 -12.71 16.43 10.56
CA LEU A 9 -13.55 15.39 9.98
C LEU A 9 -13.68 14.19 10.93
N SER A 10 -14.90 13.79 11.19
CA SER A 10 -15.19 12.62 12.04
C SER A 10 -16.11 11.66 11.31
N LYS A 11 -15.89 10.37 11.51
CA LYS A 11 -16.76 9.29 11.02
C LYS A 11 -16.86 8.19 12.03
N SER A 12 -18.08 7.90 12.43
CA SER A 12 -18.42 6.76 13.29
C SER A 12 -19.41 5.83 12.58
N TYR A 13 -19.32 4.57 12.91
CA TYR A 13 -20.27 3.52 12.53
C TYR A 13 -20.79 2.92 13.84
N ASP A 14 -22.03 3.15 14.16
CA ASP A 14 -22.62 2.81 15.47
C ASP A 14 -21.71 3.31 16.61
N ASP A 15 -21.19 2.42 17.44
CA ASP A 15 -20.30 2.75 18.56
C ASP A 15 -18.82 2.84 18.19
N LEU A 16 -18.44 2.50 16.94
CA LEU A 16 -17.06 2.52 16.48
C LEU A 16 -16.71 3.86 15.82
N SER A 17 -15.89 4.66 16.48
CA SER A 17 -15.31 5.87 15.89
C SER A 17 -14.06 5.54 15.07
N VAL A 18 -14.14 5.75 13.74
CA VAL A 18 -13.04 5.43 12.79
C VAL A 18 -12.19 6.65 12.50
N LEU A 19 -12.80 7.83 12.32
CA LEU A 19 -12.08 9.10 12.16
C LEU A 19 -12.52 10.07 13.24
N GLN A 20 -11.56 10.77 13.87
CA GLN A 20 -11.77 11.56 15.08
C GLN A 20 -11.14 12.95 14.94
N GLY A 21 -11.86 13.87 14.29
CA GLY A 21 -11.39 15.25 14.12
C GLY A 21 -10.20 15.38 13.16
N LEU A 22 -10.13 14.53 12.14
CA LEU A 22 -9.05 14.52 11.15
C LEU A 22 -9.02 15.83 10.38
N THR A 23 -7.84 16.44 10.28
CA THR A 23 -7.58 17.64 9.47
C THR A 23 -6.48 17.33 8.47
N LEU A 24 -6.72 17.63 7.18
CA LEU A 24 -5.83 17.34 6.07
C LEU A 24 -5.99 18.37 4.96
N ARG A 25 -4.88 18.78 4.35
CA ARG A 25 -4.86 19.64 3.17
C ARG A 25 -3.89 19.09 2.14
N VAL A 26 -4.36 18.95 0.90
CA VAL A 26 -3.53 18.53 -0.23
C VAL A 26 -3.52 19.64 -1.27
N ALA A 27 -2.34 20.06 -1.70
CA ALA A 27 -2.16 21.10 -2.70
C ALA A 27 -2.38 20.54 -4.12
N ARG A 28 -2.66 21.41 -5.10
CA ARG A 28 -2.75 21.02 -6.51
C ARG A 28 -1.35 20.63 -7.03
N GLY A 29 -1.25 19.52 -7.72
CA GLY A 29 0.02 18.98 -8.26
C GLY A 29 0.87 18.26 -7.25
N GLU A 30 0.42 18.15 -5.99
CA GLU A 30 1.09 17.44 -4.91
C GLU A 30 0.76 15.95 -4.95
N VAL A 31 1.75 15.11 -4.67
CA VAL A 31 1.55 13.71 -4.31
C VAL A 31 1.63 13.59 -2.79
N TYR A 32 0.47 13.44 -2.17
CA TYR A 32 0.34 13.28 -0.72
C TYR A 32 0.16 11.82 -0.36
N GLY A 33 1.04 11.30 0.48
CA GLY A 33 0.97 9.96 1.03
C GLY A 33 0.21 9.91 2.35
N LEU A 34 -0.78 9.06 2.45
CA LEU A 34 -1.47 8.74 3.70
C LEU A 34 -1.02 7.36 4.18
N LEU A 35 -0.06 7.36 5.09
CA LEU A 35 0.52 6.16 5.67
C LEU A 35 -0.23 5.74 6.94
N GLY A 36 -0.52 4.47 7.12
CA GLY A 36 -1.15 3.99 8.35
C GLY A 36 -1.39 2.49 8.34
N PRO A 37 -1.54 1.87 9.53
CA PRO A 37 -1.83 0.44 9.64
C PRO A 37 -3.19 0.09 9.04
N ASN A 38 -3.42 -1.20 8.81
CA ASN A 38 -4.73 -1.68 8.39
C ASN A 38 -5.77 -1.35 9.45
N GLY A 39 -6.95 -0.86 9.01
CA GLY A 39 -8.02 -0.42 9.92
C GLY A 39 -7.86 0.99 10.48
N SER A 40 -6.82 1.76 10.13
CA SER A 40 -6.64 3.14 10.62
C SER A 40 -7.66 4.15 10.08
N GLY A 41 -8.44 3.79 9.04
CA GLY A 41 -9.44 4.66 8.43
C GLY A 41 -9.09 5.21 7.04
N LYS A 42 -7.99 4.77 6.39
CA LYS A 42 -7.55 5.22 5.06
C LYS A 42 -8.67 5.11 4.02
N SER A 43 -9.19 3.90 3.81
CA SER A 43 -10.28 3.66 2.83
C SER A 43 -11.58 4.38 3.22
N THR A 44 -11.87 4.55 4.52
CA THR A 44 -13.00 5.36 5.00
C THR A 44 -12.84 6.83 4.57
N LEU A 45 -11.65 7.40 4.71
CA LEU A 45 -11.37 8.75 4.23
C LEU A 45 -11.54 8.85 2.70
N LEU A 46 -11.01 7.90 1.93
CA LEU A 46 -11.21 7.88 0.47
C LEU A 46 -12.69 7.83 0.09
N HIS A 47 -13.50 7.01 0.75
CA HIS A 47 -14.93 6.94 0.50
C HIS A 47 -15.69 8.23 0.87
N LEU A 48 -15.24 8.95 1.91
CA LEU A 48 -15.76 10.28 2.24
C LEU A 48 -15.39 11.29 1.17
N LEU A 49 -14.13 11.29 0.68
CA LEU A 49 -13.66 12.16 -0.41
C LEU A 49 -14.38 11.92 -1.74
N LEU A 50 -14.81 10.68 -1.99
CA LEU A 50 -15.63 10.30 -3.16
C LEU A 50 -17.13 10.62 -2.96
N GLY A 51 -17.53 10.99 -1.75
CA GLY A 51 -18.95 11.19 -1.41
C GLY A 51 -19.77 9.91 -1.41
N PHE A 52 -19.12 8.74 -1.24
CA PHE A 52 -19.82 7.45 -1.02
C PHE A 52 -20.30 7.32 0.43
N LEU A 53 -19.65 8.04 1.34
CA LEU A 53 -20.03 8.14 2.75
C LEU A 53 -20.27 9.59 3.13
N GLN A 54 -21.18 9.81 4.09
CA GLN A 54 -21.37 11.11 4.72
C GLN A 54 -20.55 11.17 6.02
N PRO A 55 -19.90 12.31 6.31
CA PRO A 55 -19.21 12.50 7.57
C PRO A 55 -20.19 12.53 8.75
N SER A 56 -19.75 12.10 9.92
CA SER A 56 -20.49 12.26 11.18
C SER A 56 -20.28 13.65 11.77
N GLY A 57 -19.21 14.35 11.41
CA GLY A 57 -18.90 15.71 11.84
C GLY A 57 -17.76 16.30 11.03
N GLY A 58 -17.54 17.61 11.18
CA GLY A 58 -16.49 18.33 10.48
C GLY A 58 -16.91 18.84 9.10
N ARG A 59 -15.90 19.25 8.31
CA ARG A 59 -16.10 19.83 6.98
C ARG A 59 -15.17 19.18 5.98
N LEU A 60 -15.67 19.00 4.75
CA LEU A 60 -14.93 18.38 3.65
C LEU A 60 -15.19 19.15 2.36
N ARG A 61 -14.11 19.53 1.67
CA ARG A 61 -14.14 20.12 0.32
C ARG A 61 -13.16 19.39 -0.57
N VAL A 62 -13.59 19.06 -1.77
CA VAL A 62 -12.74 18.53 -2.83
C VAL A 62 -12.94 19.37 -4.07
N LEU A 63 -11.86 19.75 -4.76
CA LEU A 63 -11.90 20.67 -5.91
C LEU A 63 -12.69 21.96 -5.61
N GLY A 64 -12.61 22.45 -4.36
CA GLY A 64 -13.34 23.63 -3.89
C GLY A 64 -14.86 23.45 -3.70
N LYS A 65 -15.37 22.21 -3.81
CA LYS A 65 -16.80 21.88 -3.69
C LYS A 65 -17.08 21.02 -2.48
N THR A 66 -18.27 21.24 -1.85
CA THR A 66 -18.80 20.39 -0.78
C THR A 66 -19.77 19.36 -1.31
N ASN A 67 -20.45 19.66 -2.45
CA ASN A 67 -21.26 18.65 -3.14
C ASN A 67 -20.38 17.81 -4.06
N LEU A 68 -19.99 16.64 -3.53
CA LEU A 68 -19.02 15.75 -4.18
C LEU A 68 -19.62 14.97 -5.36
N GLU A 69 -20.93 14.77 -5.40
CA GLU A 69 -21.58 14.06 -6.52
C GLU A 69 -21.32 14.77 -7.86
N LYS A 70 -21.35 16.10 -7.86
CA LYS A 70 -21.14 16.92 -9.08
C LYS A 70 -19.72 16.91 -9.61
N ILE A 71 -18.77 16.40 -8.85
CA ILE A 71 -17.34 16.43 -9.20
C ILE A 71 -16.72 15.04 -9.34
N ARG A 72 -17.48 13.96 -9.13
CA ARG A 72 -16.95 12.58 -9.23
C ARG A 72 -16.25 12.30 -10.55
N GLY A 73 -16.78 12.78 -11.68
CA GLY A 73 -16.14 12.63 -13.00
C GLY A 73 -14.80 13.38 -13.15
N ARG A 74 -14.41 14.20 -12.16
CA ARG A 74 -13.10 14.87 -12.10
C ARG A 74 -12.12 14.20 -11.12
N ILE A 75 -12.54 13.08 -10.52
CA ILE A 75 -11.76 12.29 -9.57
C ILE A 75 -11.57 10.90 -10.15
N GLY A 76 -10.32 10.50 -10.38
CA GLY A 76 -9.97 9.12 -10.67
C GLY A 76 -9.81 8.34 -9.37
N TYR A 77 -10.24 7.09 -9.36
CA TYR A 77 -10.14 6.25 -8.19
C TYR A 77 -9.63 4.85 -8.53
N LEU A 78 -8.56 4.45 -7.85
CA LEU A 78 -8.03 3.09 -7.87
C LEU A 78 -8.24 2.46 -6.49
N PRO A 79 -9.22 1.59 -6.30
CA PRO A 79 -9.43 0.87 -5.04
C PRO A 79 -8.41 -0.26 -4.85
N GLU A 80 -8.16 -0.67 -3.60
CA GLU A 80 -7.31 -1.83 -3.27
C GLU A 80 -7.71 -3.10 -4.04
N ARG A 81 -9.02 -3.32 -4.20
CA ARG A 81 -9.56 -4.51 -4.87
C ARG A 81 -10.51 -4.12 -5.99
N MET A 82 -10.05 -4.34 -7.20
CA MET A 82 -10.87 -4.15 -8.40
C MET A 82 -11.65 -5.41 -8.73
N ARG A 83 -12.92 -5.23 -9.12
CA ARG A 83 -13.76 -6.31 -9.66
C ARG A 83 -13.95 -6.08 -11.14
N TYR A 84 -13.37 -6.94 -11.95
CA TYR A 84 -13.42 -6.85 -13.40
C TYR A 84 -14.48 -7.82 -13.98
N HIS A 85 -15.13 -7.41 -15.07
CA HIS A 85 -15.88 -8.31 -15.92
C HIS A 85 -14.90 -9.11 -16.80
N LEU A 86 -14.47 -10.26 -16.31
CA LEU A 86 -13.38 -11.06 -16.85
C LEU A 86 -13.59 -11.52 -18.32
N ASN A 87 -14.82 -11.49 -18.82
CA ASN A 87 -15.16 -11.83 -20.22
C ASN A 87 -14.93 -10.69 -21.19
N TYR A 88 -14.72 -9.47 -20.74
CA TYR A 88 -14.35 -8.34 -21.61
C TYR A 88 -12.86 -8.38 -21.92
N SER A 89 -12.47 -7.81 -23.08
CA SER A 89 -11.10 -7.39 -23.31
C SER A 89 -10.83 -6.06 -22.57
N ALA A 90 -9.53 -5.69 -22.43
CA ALA A 90 -9.17 -4.44 -21.77
C ALA A 90 -9.80 -3.23 -22.51
N ARG A 91 -9.80 -3.25 -23.83
CA ARG A 91 -10.42 -2.21 -24.68
C ARG A 91 -11.92 -2.12 -24.49
N GLU A 92 -12.62 -3.26 -24.53
CA GLU A 92 -14.07 -3.33 -24.32
C GLU A 92 -14.45 -2.84 -22.91
N TYR A 93 -13.65 -3.21 -21.91
CA TYR A 93 -13.87 -2.81 -20.52
C TYR A 93 -13.75 -1.29 -20.33
N LEU A 94 -12.66 -0.69 -20.82
CA LEU A 94 -12.47 0.77 -20.75
C LEU A 94 -13.54 1.52 -21.55
N ARG A 95 -13.96 0.98 -22.72
CA ARG A 95 -15.04 1.57 -23.52
C ARG A 95 -16.37 1.54 -22.79
N PHE A 96 -16.69 0.40 -22.17
CA PHE A 96 -17.89 0.27 -21.35
C PHE A 96 -17.92 1.32 -20.23
N LEU A 97 -16.83 1.52 -19.50
CA LEU A 97 -16.75 2.51 -18.43
C LEU A 97 -16.85 3.96 -18.97
N GLY A 98 -16.14 4.29 -20.02
CA GLY A 98 -16.15 5.63 -20.61
C GLY A 98 -17.51 6.04 -21.16
N GLN A 99 -18.36 5.08 -21.56
CA GLN A 99 -19.73 5.34 -21.97
C GLN A 99 -20.64 5.83 -20.85
N PHE A 100 -20.36 5.46 -19.60
CA PHE A 100 -21.10 5.98 -18.43
C PHE A 100 -20.81 7.45 -18.13
N ASN A 101 -19.70 7.97 -18.64
CA ASN A 101 -19.25 9.35 -18.40
C ASN A 101 -19.57 10.28 -19.59
N ASP A 102 -20.55 9.91 -20.43
CA ASP A 102 -21.02 10.68 -21.58
C ASP A 102 -19.91 11.14 -22.56
N MET A 103 -18.78 10.40 -22.62
CA MET A 103 -17.70 10.69 -23.57
C MET A 103 -18.15 10.41 -25.00
N ARG A 104 -17.89 11.37 -25.91
CA ARG A 104 -18.12 11.14 -27.34
C ARG A 104 -17.24 9.99 -27.83
N GLU A 105 -17.81 9.08 -28.60
CA GLU A 105 -17.17 7.84 -29.07
C GLU A 105 -15.78 8.06 -29.70
N ALA A 106 -15.63 9.09 -30.54
CA ALA A 106 -14.35 9.40 -31.18
C ALA A 106 -13.26 9.77 -30.09
N ARG A 107 -13.62 10.61 -29.12
CA ARG A 107 -12.71 10.98 -28.02
C ARG A 107 -12.40 9.78 -27.14
N LEU A 108 -13.43 8.98 -26.82
CA LEU A 108 -13.27 7.80 -25.97
C LEU A 108 -12.30 6.79 -26.59
N ARG A 109 -12.40 6.53 -27.93
CA ARG A 109 -11.48 5.64 -28.61
C ARG A 109 -10.03 6.12 -28.49
N THR A 110 -9.76 7.39 -28.78
CA THR A 110 -8.42 7.97 -28.65
C THR A 110 -7.91 7.85 -27.22
N ARG A 111 -8.75 8.18 -26.22
CA ARG A 111 -8.35 8.07 -24.80
C ARG A 111 -8.03 6.64 -24.39
N ILE A 112 -8.80 5.67 -24.85
CA ILE A 112 -8.53 4.25 -24.56
C ILE A 112 -7.17 3.84 -25.13
N ASP A 113 -6.85 4.24 -26.36
CA ASP A 113 -5.56 3.91 -26.97
C ASP A 113 -4.40 4.55 -26.21
N GLU A 114 -4.51 5.84 -25.87
CA GLU A 114 -3.52 6.57 -25.08
C GLU A 114 -3.29 5.93 -23.69
N GLU A 115 -4.37 5.57 -22.98
CA GLU A 115 -4.22 5.00 -21.65
C GLU A 115 -3.71 3.56 -21.67
N LEU A 116 -4.12 2.75 -22.67
CA LEU A 116 -3.57 1.40 -22.84
C LEU A 116 -2.08 1.43 -23.21
N GLU A 117 -1.65 2.41 -24.01
CA GLU A 117 -0.24 2.62 -24.31
C GLU A 117 0.54 3.03 -23.04
N ARG A 118 0.01 4.01 -22.30
CA ARG A 118 0.62 4.49 -21.05
C ARG A 118 0.88 3.37 -20.04
N VAL A 119 -0.07 2.46 -19.88
CA VAL A 119 0.06 1.34 -18.92
C VAL A 119 0.71 0.10 -19.53
N GLY A 120 1.25 0.17 -20.76
CA GLY A 120 1.95 -0.93 -21.43
C GLY A 120 1.05 -2.13 -21.78
N LEU A 121 -0.24 -1.89 -22.03
CA LEU A 121 -1.21 -2.95 -22.36
C LEU A 121 -1.68 -2.96 -23.82
N SER A 122 -1.14 -2.11 -24.71
CA SER A 122 -1.56 -1.99 -26.10
C SER A 122 -1.49 -3.32 -26.85
N ALA A 123 -0.41 -4.09 -26.69
CA ALA A 123 -0.22 -5.39 -27.36
C ALA A 123 -1.25 -6.45 -26.97
N VAL A 124 -1.86 -6.30 -25.79
CA VAL A 124 -2.82 -7.25 -25.21
C VAL A 124 -4.22 -6.66 -25.06
N ALA A 125 -4.46 -5.46 -25.60
CA ALA A 125 -5.68 -4.69 -25.45
C ALA A 125 -6.97 -5.47 -25.82
N ASN A 126 -6.88 -6.39 -26.78
CA ASN A 126 -8.00 -7.21 -27.26
C ASN A 126 -8.08 -8.60 -26.61
N ARG A 127 -7.16 -8.93 -25.69
CA ARG A 127 -7.22 -10.20 -24.95
C ARG A 127 -8.23 -10.10 -23.81
N ARG A 128 -8.89 -11.21 -23.49
CA ARG A 128 -9.86 -11.32 -22.40
C ARG A 128 -9.17 -11.10 -21.04
N LEU A 129 -9.80 -10.32 -20.13
CA LEU A 129 -9.27 -10.00 -18.82
C LEU A 129 -9.02 -11.24 -17.94
N LYS A 130 -9.75 -12.34 -18.16
CA LYS A 130 -9.50 -13.62 -17.48
C LYS A 130 -8.09 -14.19 -17.72
N THR A 131 -7.37 -13.73 -18.75
CA THR A 131 -6.01 -14.17 -19.10
C THR A 131 -4.93 -13.19 -18.59
N PHE A 132 -5.33 -12.12 -17.89
CA PHE A 132 -4.41 -11.12 -17.40
C PHE A 132 -3.80 -11.56 -16.06
N SER A 133 -2.51 -11.27 -15.87
CA SER A 133 -1.88 -11.36 -14.56
C SER A 133 -2.44 -10.30 -13.60
N LYS A 134 -2.19 -10.45 -12.30
CA LYS A 134 -2.61 -9.47 -11.30
C LYS A 134 -2.01 -8.08 -11.59
N GLY A 135 -0.71 -8.01 -11.96
CA GLY A 135 -0.06 -6.75 -12.35
C GLY A 135 -0.68 -6.13 -13.60
N MET A 136 -1.05 -6.92 -14.62
CA MET A 136 -1.76 -6.40 -15.79
C MET A 136 -3.14 -5.84 -15.42
N LEU A 137 -3.88 -6.50 -14.53
CA LEU A 137 -5.16 -5.99 -14.02
C LEU A 137 -4.97 -4.71 -13.23
N GLN A 138 -3.94 -4.62 -12.41
CA GLN A 138 -3.62 -3.41 -11.63
C GLN A 138 -3.32 -2.23 -12.56
N ARG A 139 -2.49 -2.43 -13.59
CA ARG A 139 -2.19 -1.42 -14.60
C ARG A 139 -3.44 -0.99 -15.39
N LEU A 140 -4.33 -1.93 -15.69
CA LEU A 140 -5.64 -1.60 -16.29
C LEU A 140 -6.50 -0.74 -15.35
N GLY A 141 -6.45 -0.98 -14.04
CA GLY A 141 -7.12 -0.14 -13.04
C GLY A 141 -6.61 1.30 -13.03
N ILE A 142 -5.29 1.48 -13.20
CA ILE A 142 -4.71 2.83 -13.35
C ILE A 142 -5.19 3.49 -14.64
N ALA A 143 -5.21 2.76 -15.77
CA ALA A 143 -5.76 3.28 -17.04
C ALA A 143 -7.22 3.70 -16.89
N GLN A 144 -8.03 2.90 -16.19
CA GLN A 144 -9.41 3.23 -15.85
C GLN A 144 -9.51 4.53 -15.05
N ALA A 145 -8.71 4.66 -13.99
CA ALA A 145 -8.73 5.83 -13.13
C ALA A 145 -8.30 7.12 -13.86
N LEU A 146 -7.47 7.01 -14.91
CA LEU A 146 -6.97 8.12 -15.72
C LEU A 146 -7.82 8.42 -16.98
N LEU A 147 -8.78 7.57 -17.34
CA LEU A 147 -9.52 7.62 -18.60
C LEU A 147 -10.17 8.99 -18.85
N ASP A 148 -10.77 9.57 -17.82
CA ASP A 148 -11.50 10.84 -17.88
C ASP A 148 -10.62 12.08 -17.63
N GLN A 149 -9.31 11.92 -17.59
CA GLN A 149 -8.36 13.01 -17.29
C GLN A 149 -8.69 13.72 -15.96
N PRO A 150 -8.72 12.99 -14.85
CA PRO A 150 -9.13 13.54 -13.56
C PRO A 150 -8.16 14.64 -13.09
N GLU A 151 -8.66 15.59 -12.29
CA GLU A 151 -7.82 16.59 -11.62
C GLU A 151 -7.22 16.08 -10.32
N LEU A 152 -7.82 15.05 -9.75
CA LEU A 152 -7.40 14.37 -8.53
C LEU A 152 -7.44 12.86 -8.74
N LEU A 153 -6.37 12.19 -8.38
CA LEU A 153 -6.29 10.73 -8.37
C LEU A 153 -6.23 10.23 -6.92
N LEU A 154 -7.20 9.41 -6.54
CA LEU A 154 -7.26 8.73 -5.26
C LEU A 154 -6.83 7.28 -5.46
N ILE A 155 -5.84 6.82 -4.69
CA ILE A 155 -5.25 5.50 -4.84
C ILE A 155 -5.24 4.79 -3.49
N ASP A 156 -5.78 3.59 -3.45
CA ASP A 156 -5.80 2.73 -2.26
C ASP A 156 -4.95 1.48 -2.50
N GLU A 157 -3.81 1.37 -1.79
CA GLU A 157 -2.91 0.20 -1.76
C GLU A 157 -2.52 -0.31 -3.17
N PRO A 158 -1.86 0.50 -4.03
CA PRO A 158 -1.67 0.20 -5.44
C PRO A 158 -0.82 -1.04 -5.73
N THR A 159 0.09 -1.42 -4.84
CA THR A 159 1.00 -2.56 -5.05
C THR A 159 0.62 -3.79 -4.23
N SER A 160 -0.50 -3.73 -3.49
CA SER A 160 -0.94 -4.81 -2.60
C SER A 160 -1.02 -6.16 -3.30
N GLY A 161 -0.23 -7.12 -2.79
CA GLY A 161 -0.19 -8.51 -3.27
C GLY A 161 0.33 -8.69 -4.68
N LEU A 162 1.06 -7.73 -5.24
CA LEU A 162 1.90 -7.92 -6.42
C LEU A 162 3.25 -8.53 -6.02
N ASP A 163 3.90 -9.18 -6.96
CA ASP A 163 5.30 -9.57 -6.82
C ASP A 163 6.22 -8.34 -6.92
N PRO A 164 7.49 -8.42 -6.48
CA PRO A 164 8.38 -7.26 -6.47
C PRO A 164 8.55 -6.57 -7.84
N ALA A 165 8.57 -7.35 -8.93
CA ALA A 165 8.66 -6.79 -10.28
C ALA A 165 7.40 -5.99 -10.65
N GLY A 166 6.22 -6.55 -10.39
CA GLY A 166 4.94 -5.88 -10.61
C GLY A 166 4.74 -4.65 -9.72
N GLN A 167 5.26 -4.66 -8.49
CA GLN A 167 5.28 -3.48 -7.61
C GLN A 167 6.09 -2.35 -8.25
N GLN A 168 7.31 -2.66 -8.71
CA GLN A 168 8.19 -1.69 -9.35
C GLN A 168 7.55 -1.08 -10.61
N GLU A 169 6.97 -1.92 -11.50
CA GLU A 169 6.27 -1.45 -12.71
C GLU A 169 5.12 -0.48 -12.39
N VAL A 170 4.35 -0.74 -11.32
CA VAL A 170 3.26 0.13 -10.89
C VAL A 170 3.79 1.45 -10.33
N LEU A 171 4.85 1.42 -9.52
CA LEU A 171 5.47 2.62 -8.95
C LEU A 171 6.08 3.52 -10.05
N GLU A 172 6.76 2.93 -11.03
CA GLU A 172 7.30 3.66 -12.18
C GLU A 172 6.19 4.35 -12.98
N LEU A 173 5.09 3.63 -13.25
CA LEU A 173 3.92 4.20 -13.92
C LEU A 173 3.31 5.38 -13.14
N LEU A 174 3.16 5.24 -11.82
CA LEU A 174 2.64 6.32 -10.98
C LEU A 174 3.62 7.52 -10.91
N SER A 175 4.93 7.27 -10.96
CA SER A 175 5.95 8.31 -11.05
C SER A 175 5.85 9.10 -12.36
N GLU A 176 5.57 8.44 -13.49
CA GLU A 176 5.29 9.12 -14.76
C GLU A 176 4.02 9.99 -14.69
N VAL A 177 2.97 9.49 -14.02
CA VAL A 177 1.74 10.24 -13.81
C VAL A 177 2.01 11.50 -12.94
N ARG A 178 2.81 11.34 -11.86
CA ARG A 178 3.29 12.46 -11.02
C ARG A 178 4.06 13.50 -11.85
N ALA A 179 5.01 13.06 -12.68
CA ALA A 179 5.85 13.95 -13.50
C ALA A 179 5.04 14.84 -14.46
N ARG A 180 3.79 14.47 -14.79
CA ARG A 180 2.86 15.27 -15.58
C ARG A 180 2.04 16.27 -14.75
N GLY A 181 2.35 16.42 -13.45
CA GLY A 181 1.68 17.37 -12.55
C GLY A 181 0.33 16.89 -12.01
N GLN A 182 0.05 15.57 -12.06
CA GLN A 182 -1.17 15.00 -11.51
C GLN A 182 -1.19 15.16 -9.99
N THR A 183 -2.32 15.60 -9.42
CA THR A 183 -2.52 15.57 -7.98
C THR A 183 -2.92 14.17 -7.54
N ILE A 184 -2.22 13.60 -6.56
CA ILE A 184 -2.45 12.23 -6.09
C ILE A 184 -2.57 12.21 -4.56
N LEU A 185 -3.60 11.53 -4.05
CA LEU A 185 -3.66 11.07 -2.67
C LEU A 185 -3.45 9.56 -2.68
N LEU A 186 -2.31 9.13 -2.18
CA LEU A 186 -1.90 7.73 -2.08
C LEU A 186 -2.13 7.22 -0.66
N CYS A 187 -3.00 6.23 -0.49
CA CYS A 187 -3.19 5.51 0.77
C CYS A 187 -2.42 4.19 0.72
N THR A 188 -1.54 3.99 1.69
CA THR A 188 -0.72 2.77 1.76
C THR A 188 -0.27 2.47 3.19
N HIS A 189 0.23 1.26 3.40
CA HIS A 189 0.97 0.88 4.60
C HIS A 189 2.46 0.58 4.29
N TYR A 190 2.88 0.72 3.02
CA TYR A 190 4.26 0.50 2.58
C TYR A 190 5.06 1.80 2.61
N LEU A 191 6.14 1.80 3.39
CA LEU A 191 7.04 2.95 3.54
C LEU A 191 7.76 3.30 2.23
N ASP A 192 8.20 2.27 1.50
CA ASP A 192 8.96 2.44 0.26
C ASP A 192 8.13 3.15 -0.83
N GLU A 193 6.81 2.94 -0.89
CA GLU A 193 5.92 3.68 -1.80
C GLU A 193 5.88 5.17 -1.49
N ILE A 194 5.83 5.53 -0.20
CA ILE A 194 5.85 6.92 0.27
C ILE A 194 7.18 7.57 -0.10
N GLU A 195 8.30 6.92 0.22
CA GLU A 195 9.65 7.44 -0.06
C GLU A 195 9.91 7.64 -1.55
N TYR A 196 9.31 6.79 -2.39
CA TYR A 196 9.50 6.83 -3.84
C TYR A 196 8.59 7.85 -4.55
N LEU A 197 7.32 7.95 -4.15
CA LEU A 197 6.31 8.69 -4.90
C LEU A 197 5.90 10.03 -4.29
N CYS A 198 5.95 10.18 -2.95
CA CYS A 198 5.25 11.27 -2.30
C CYS A 198 6.13 12.51 -2.07
N ASP A 199 5.51 13.69 -2.13
CA ASP A 199 6.13 14.97 -1.73
C ASP A 199 5.99 15.18 -0.21
N ARG A 200 4.82 14.87 0.33
CA ARG A 200 4.50 14.91 1.77
C ARG A 200 3.83 13.63 2.21
N VAL A 201 3.96 13.34 3.50
CA VAL A 201 3.32 12.18 4.13
C VAL A 201 2.60 12.60 5.41
N GLY A 202 1.38 12.11 5.58
CA GLY A 202 0.65 12.14 6.84
C GLY A 202 0.51 10.71 7.39
N ILE A 203 0.78 10.54 8.67
CA ILE A 203 0.63 9.25 9.35
C ILE A 203 -0.73 9.22 10.06
N LEU A 204 -1.62 8.35 9.56
CA LEU A 204 -2.95 8.14 10.11
C LEU A 204 -2.90 7.08 11.22
N ALA A 205 -3.09 7.50 12.45
CA ALA A 205 -3.13 6.64 13.61
C ALA A 205 -4.22 7.11 14.59
N GLY A 206 -4.95 6.19 15.21
CA GLY A 206 -6.06 6.54 16.12
C GLY A 206 -7.18 7.38 15.49
N GLY A 207 -7.36 7.27 14.16
CA GLY A 207 -8.38 8.04 13.43
C GLY A 207 -8.02 9.52 13.16
N GLN A 208 -6.78 9.93 13.43
CA GLN A 208 -6.26 11.29 13.24
C GLN A 208 -4.94 11.28 12.46
N ILE A 209 -4.57 12.41 11.87
CA ILE A 209 -3.21 12.60 11.38
C ILE A 209 -2.32 12.89 12.59
N ALA A 210 -1.58 11.87 13.04
CA ALA A 210 -0.71 11.96 14.20
C ALA A 210 0.53 12.83 13.93
N THR A 211 1.04 12.81 12.69
CA THR A 211 2.16 13.64 12.24
C THR A 211 2.15 13.81 10.75
N GLU A 212 2.70 14.92 10.27
CA GLU A 212 2.97 15.19 8.84
C GLU A 212 4.42 15.60 8.65
N SER A 213 4.99 15.27 7.49
CA SER A 213 6.35 15.70 7.11
C SER A 213 6.50 15.76 5.59
N ASP A 214 7.39 16.62 5.12
CA ASP A 214 7.89 16.56 3.75
C ASP A 214 8.82 15.36 3.61
N VAL A 215 8.62 14.53 2.59
CA VAL A 215 9.43 13.32 2.37
C VAL A 215 10.89 13.69 2.11
N ALA A 216 11.16 14.78 1.39
CA ALA A 216 12.52 15.27 1.13
C ALA A 216 13.29 15.62 2.42
N GLN A 217 12.60 16.08 3.48
CA GLN A 217 13.23 16.37 4.78
C GLN A 217 13.62 15.09 5.52
N LEU A 218 12.91 13.99 5.26
CA LEU A 218 13.21 12.69 5.86
C LEU A 218 14.40 11.99 5.19
N GLN A 219 14.76 12.40 3.97
CA GLN A 219 15.89 11.88 3.21
C GLN A 219 17.18 12.70 3.39
N GLY A 220 17.16 13.75 4.23
CA GLY A 220 18.24 14.72 4.39
C GLY A 220 19.47 14.21 5.16
N PRO A 221 20.60 14.98 5.11
CA PRO A 221 21.82 14.68 5.87
C PRO A 221 21.55 14.85 7.37
N GLY A 222 21.68 13.80 8.10
CA GLY A 222 21.43 13.73 9.56
C GLY A 222 21.02 12.35 10.01
N THR A 223 20.77 11.47 9.04
CA THR A 223 20.53 10.05 9.29
C THR A 223 21.83 9.35 9.66
N SER A 224 21.73 8.39 10.56
CA SER A 224 22.83 7.48 10.86
C SER A 224 23.03 6.53 9.68
N ILE A 225 24.29 6.26 9.28
CA ILE A 225 24.61 5.25 8.27
C ILE A 225 25.49 4.15 8.85
N ALA A 226 25.32 2.95 8.32
CA ALA A 226 26.20 1.81 8.56
C ALA A 226 26.97 1.52 7.26
N ILE A 227 28.31 1.44 7.37
CA ILE A 227 29.21 1.03 6.31
C ILE A 227 29.76 -0.33 6.70
N ARG A 228 29.40 -1.38 5.96
CA ARG A 228 29.95 -2.71 6.14
C ARG A 228 31.14 -2.91 5.22
N VAL A 229 32.21 -3.45 5.78
CA VAL A 229 33.50 -3.66 5.09
C VAL A 229 33.91 -5.13 5.17
N ASP A 230 34.81 -5.55 4.28
CA ASP A 230 35.34 -6.91 4.23
C ASP A 230 36.22 -7.24 5.44
N ARG A 231 36.99 -6.26 5.90
CA ARG A 231 37.92 -6.38 7.03
C ARG A 231 38.06 -5.05 7.75
N LEU A 232 38.31 -5.10 9.04
CA LEU A 232 38.53 -3.89 9.86
C LEU A 232 39.55 -4.22 10.96
N ALA A 233 40.82 -3.92 10.70
CA ALA A 233 41.91 -4.13 11.66
C ALA A 233 41.75 -3.19 12.87
N PRO A 234 42.22 -3.58 14.09
CA PRO A 234 42.13 -2.75 15.28
C PRO A 234 42.75 -1.37 15.15
N GLU A 235 43.88 -1.28 14.46
CA GLU A 235 44.61 -0.01 14.21
C GLU A 235 43.73 0.95 13.36
N LEU A 236 43.04 0.40 12.36
CA LEU A 236 42.15 1.18 11.51
C LEU A 236 40.88 1.61 12.28
N GLN A 237 40.35 0.77 13.16
CA GLN A 237 39.23 1.14 14.04
C GLN A 237 39.60 2.34 14.92
N GLU A 238 40.77 2.32 15.56
CA GLU A 238 41.21 3.44 16.37
C GLU A 238 41.37 4.72 15.56
N ARG A 239 41.93 4.61 14.36
CA ARG A 239 42.10 5.75 13.45
C ARG A 239 40.79 6.34 13.00
N LEU A 240 39.81 5.51 12.64
CA LEU A 240 38.47 5.94 12.27
C LEU A 240 37.74 6.59 13.46
N ASN A 241 37.79 6.01 14.65
CA ASN A 241 37.18 6.58 15.85
C ASN A 241 37.77 7.94 16.25
N ARG A 242 39.04 8.24 15.88
CA ARG A 242 39.68 9.55 16.09
C ARG A 242 39.21 10.64 15.14
N ILE A 243 38.57 10.29 14.00
CA ILE A 243 38.06 11.28 13.04
C ILE A 243 36.94 12.11 13.68
N SER A 244 36.02 11.47 14.40
CA SER A 244 34.92 12.14 15.08
C SER A 244 34.29 11.23 16.14
N PRO A 245 33.75 11.79 17.22
CA PRO A 245 32.92 11.05 18.20
C PRO A 245 31.67 10.43 17.58
N ALA A 246 31.28 10.88 16.40
CA ALA A 246 30.14 10.36 15.63
C ALA A 246 30.47 9.04 14.89
N VAL A 247 31.75 8.63 14.86
CA VAL A 247 32.18 7.37 14.24
C VAL A 247 32.31 6.31 15.33
N ARG A 248 31.65 5.17 15.12
CA ARG A 248 31.80 3.98 15.95
C ARG A 248 32.05 2.78 15.08
N CYS A 249 33.03 1.99 15.46
CA CYS A 249 33.40 0.76 14.78
C CYS A 249 33.01 -0.44 15.63
N GLU A 250 32.23 -1.37 15.05
CA GLU A 250 31.80 -2.61 15.69
C GLU A 250 32.00 -3.78 14.71
N ASN A 251 32.93 -4.68 15.02
CA ASN A 251 33.31 -5.78 14.13
C ASN A 251 33.70 -5.29 12.72
N HIS A 252 32.91 -5.65 11.67
CA HIS A 252 33.10 -5.23 10.29
C HIS A 252 32.15 -4.08 9.86
N THR A 253 31.55 -3.37 10.81
CA THR A 253 30.58 -2.31 10.55
C THR A 253 31.08 -0.99 11.16
N ILE A 254 31.05 0.07 10.39
CA ILE A 254 31.36 1.43 10.82
C ILE A 254 30.05 2.21 10.82
N VAL A 255 29.67 2.74 11.98
CA VAL A 255 28.44 3.52 12.19
C VAL A 255 28.82 4.99 12.28
N LEU A 256 28.18 5.83 11.45
CA LEU A 256 28.26 7.30 11.54
C LEU A 256 26.97 7.84 12.13
N ARG A 257 27.03 8.46 13.33
CA ARG A 257 25.86 8.97 14.05
C ARG A 257 26.16 10.23 14.86
N PRO A 258 25.69 11.44 14.45
CA PRO A 258 24.98 11.73 13.19
C PRO A 258 25.92 11.66 11.97
N ASN A 259 25.36 11.34 10.80
CA ASN A 259 26.08 11.39 9.54
C ASN A 259 25.92 12.78 8.90
N ASN A 260 27.01 13.25 8.26
CA ASN A 260 26.99 14.39 7.34
C ASN A 260 27.97 14.12 6.19
N GLN A 261 27.77 14.81 5.07
CA GLN A 261 28.61 14.60 3.86
C GLN A 261 30.12 14.73 4.10
N PRO A 262 30.64 15.75 4.84
CA PRO A 262 32.07 15.84 5.10
C PRO A 262 32.60 14.66 5.91
N LEU A 263 31.89 14.23 6.94
CA LEU A 263 32.29 13.09 7.78
C LEU A 263 32.29 11.79 6.98
N GLN A 264 31.23 11.56 6.22
CA GLN A 264 31.10 10.39 5.36
C GLN A 264 32.25 10.33 4.36
N ALA A 265 32.54 11.45 3.68
CA ALA A 265 33.64 11.53 2.72
C ALA A 265 35.01 11.27 3.37
N ALA A 266 35.23 11.77 4.59
CA ALA A 266 36.49 11.54 5.34
C ALA A 266 36.68 10.05 5.67
N VAL A 267 35.62 9.39 6.17
CA VAL A 267 35.65 7.97 6.50
C VAL A 267 35.87 7.12 5.24
N LEU A 268 35.12 7.40 4.16
CA LEU A 268 35.25 6.66 2.90
C LEU A 268 36.65 6.80 2.30
N ARG A 269 37.28 7.98 2.35
CA ARG A 269 38.69 8.17 1.89
C ARG A 269 39.65 7.29 2.68
N VAL A 270 39.56 7.28 4.01
CA VAL A 270 40.44 6.45 4.82
C VAL A 270 40.30 4.96 4.45
N LEU A 271 39.05 4.48 4.24
CA LEU A 271 38.82 3.09 3.84
C LEU A 271 39.41 2.77 2.46
N LEU A 272 39.26 3.65 1.50
CA LEU A 272 39.78 3.49 0.14
C LEU A 272 41.30 3.55 0.11
N ASP A 273 41.93 4.48 0.87
CA ASP A 273 43.36 4.62 0.99
C ASP A 273 44.02 3.35 1.60
N GLU A 274 43.33 2.67 2.52
CA GLU A 274 43.79 1.41 3.12
C GLU A 274 43.39 0.16 2.30
N GLY A 275 42.80 0.35 1.13
CA GLY A 275 42.40 -0.75 0.25
C GLY A 275 41.33 -1.66 0.84
N ILE A 276 40.44 -1.09 1.67
CA ILE A 276 39.33 -1.82 2.27
C ILE A 276 38.15 -1.85 1.31
N ALA A 277 37.60 -3.05 1.07
CA ALA A 277 36.42 -3.20 0.25
C ALA A 277 35.14 -2.83 1.04
N ILE A 278 34.38 -1.89 0.50
CA ILE A 278 33.07 -1.52 1.04
C ILE A 278 32.04 -2.50 0.48
N LEU A 279 31.41 -3.27 1.35
CA LEU A 279 30.40 -4.27 1.00
C LEU A 279 29.01 -3.65 0.87
N THR A 280 28.61 -2.83 1.86
CA THR A 280 27.33 -2.09 1.82
C THR A 280 27.49 -0.73 2.47
N LEU A 281 26.64 0.22 2.06
CA LEU A 281 26.48 1.52 2.68
C LEU A 281 24.98 1.77 2.79
N GLU A 282 24.45 1.65 3.99
CA GLU A 282 23.02 1.67 4.24
C GLU A 282 22.65 2.67 5.35
N PRO A 283 21.47 3.34 5.25
CA PRO A 283 20.94 4.09 6.37
C PRO A 283 20.70 3.14 7.56
N LEU A 284 21.20 3.48 8.74
CA LEU A 284 20.99 2.70 9.95
C LEU A 284 19.57 2.86 10.50
N GLU A 285 18.99 4.01 10.26
CA GLU A 285 17.61 4.33 10.63
C GLU A 285 16.91 4.89 9.39
N ARG A 286 15.72 4.42 9.10
CA ARG A 286 14.81 5.03 8.14
C ARG A 286 13.97 6.07 8.89
N PRO A 287 14.16 7.39 8.67
CA PRO A 287 13.44 8.42 9.44
C PRO A 287 11.93 8.29 9.36
N LEU A 288 11.40 7.90 8.18
CA LEU A 288 9.98 7.66 8.00
C LEU A 288 9.48 6.49 8.86
N GLU A 289 10.25 5.39 8.92
CA GLU A 289 9.92 4.23 9.77
C GLU A 289 9.87 4.63 11.25
N ARG A 290 10.83 5.42 11.70
CA ARG A 290 10.85 5.93 13.09
C ARG A 290 9.64 6.79 13.38
N LEU A 291 9.29 7.74 12.49
CA LEU A 291 8.09 8.58 12.64
C LEU A 291 6.82 7.73 12.68
N TYR A 292 6.72 6.74 11.79
CA TYR A 292 5.61 5.81 11.76
C TYR A 292 5.45 5.04 13.07
N LEU A 293 6.54 4.45 13.57
CA LEU A 293 6.51 3.70 14.83
C LEU A 293 6.16 4.59 16.04
N GLN A 294 6.65 5.84 16.06
CA GLN A 294 6.30 6.80 17.12
C GLN A 294 4.82 7.17 17.09
N ALA A 295 4.28 7.48 15.90
CA ALA A 295 2.88 7.85 15.70
C ALA A 295 1.92 6.71 16.10
N VAL A 296 2.23 5.48 15.68
CA VAL A 296 1.40 4.31 15.98
C VAL A 296 1.44 3.95 17.46
N ARG A 297 2.62 4.01 18.12
CA ARG A 297 2.74 3.75 19.57
C ARG A 297 2.03 4.81 20.41
N GLY A 298 2.12 6.09 20.03
CA GLY A 298 1.40 7.19 20.68
C GLY A 298 -0.10 6.97 20.68
N ALA A 299 -0.65 6.65 19.51
CA ALA A 299 -2.09 6.39 19.35
C ALA A 299 -2.56 5.13 20.14
N THR A 300 -1.70 4.11 20.31
CA THR A 300 -2.06 2.91 21.10
C THR A 300 -2.04 3.21 22.60
N ALA A 301 -1.14 4.07 23.07
CA ALA A 301 -1.07 4.47 24.48
C ALA A 301 -2.32 5.29 24.89
N ASP A 302 -2.80 6.17 24.01
CA ASP A 302 -4.01 6.97 24.26
C ASP A 302 -5.28 6.10 24.35
N ILE A 303 -5.38 5.04 23.53
CA ILE A 303 -6.50 4.08 23.59
C ILE A 303 -6.47 3.28 24.90
N THR A 304 -5.29 2.90 25.39
CA THR A 304 -5.15 2.14 26.64
C THR A 304 -5.48 3.00 27.87
N THR A 305 -5.23 4.30 27.79
CA THR A 305 -5.54 5.26 28.90
C THR A 305 -7.03 5.64 28.93
N ALA A 306 -7.74 5.50 27.80
CA ALA A 306 -9.17 5.80 27.67
C ALA A 306 -10.10 4.63 28.07
N LEU A 307 -9.56 3.44 28.31
CA LEU A 307 -10.34 2.32 28.84
C LEU A 307 -10.59 2.54 30.35
N PRO A 308 -11.84 2.48 30.83
CA PRO A 308 -12.14 2.59 32.26
C PRO A 308 -11.41 1.48 33.02
N ALA A 309 -10.79 1.84 34.14
CA ALA A 309 -9.90 1.02 34.97
C ALA A 309 -10.51 -0.26 35.59
N GLY A 310 -11.65 -0.73 35.08
CA GLY A 310 -12.37 -1.91 35.57
C GLY A 310 -12.25 -3.17 34.71
N LEU A 311 -11.56 -3.13 33.57
CA LEU A 311 -11.49 -4.27 32.63
C LEU A 311 -10.16 -5.05 32.64
N LEU A 312 -9.23 -4.68 33.49
CA LEU A 312 -7.88 -5.31 33.59
C LEU A 312 -7.60 -5.98 34.98
N GLU A 313 -8.62 -6.34 35.75
CA GLU A 313 -8.35 -7.25 36.86
C GLU A 313 -8.24 -8.67 36.31
N PRO A 314 -7.07 -9.34 36.51
CA PRO A 314 -6.98 -10.77 36.29
C PRO A 314 -7.88 -11.44 37.33
N LYS A 315 -8.92 -12.15 36.86
CA LYS A 315 -9.68 -13.04 37.74
C LYS A 315 -8.69 -14.02 38.37
N SER A 316 -8.43 -13.85 39.65
CA SER A 316 -7.69 -14.79 40.49
C SER A 316 -8.37 -16.17 40.38
N ASP A 317 -7.55 -17.18 40.16
CA ASP A 317 -7.88 -18.59 40.21
C ASP A 317 -8.67 -18.96 41.47
N GLU A 318 -9.93 -19.23 41.31
CA GLU A 318 -10.64 -20.15 42.19
C GLU A 318 -10.70 -21.52 41.53
N SER A 319 -9.72 -22.32 41.91
CA SER A 319 -9.73 -23.76 41.73
C SER A 319 -10.85 -24.38 42.54
N SER A 320 -11.79 -25.07 41.95
CA SER A 320 -12.24 -26.41 42.29
C SER A 320 -13.65 -26.73 41.79
N ASN A 321 -13.68 -27.92 41.17
CA ASN A 321 -14.88 -28.72 40.97
C ASN A 321 -15.97 -28.24 39.96
N LEU A 322 -15.80 -28.64 38.70
CA LEU A 322 -16.97 -29.06 37.91
C LEU A 322 -16.51 -30.07 36.82
N ALA A 323 -17.13 -31.24 36.84
CA ALA A 323 -16.94 -32.35 35.93
C ALA A 323 -17.18 -31.93 34.45
N PRO A 324 -16.60 -32.64 33.46
CA PRO A 324 -16.69 -32.26 32.06
C PRO A 324 -18.09 -32.50 31.51
N ARG A 325 -18.81 -31.44 31.22
CA ARG A 325 -20.02 -31.51 30.38
C ARG A 325 -19.60 -31.71 28.92
N ARG A 326 -19.93 -32.88 28.39
CA ARG A 326 -19.89 -33.21 26.95
C ARG A 326 -20.71 -32.15 26.18
N ARG A 327 -20.03 -31.34 25.35
CA ARG A 327 -20.69 -30.60 24.28
C ARG A 327 -20.78 -31.52 23.08
N SER A 328 -22.03 -31.77 22.68
CA SER A 328 -22.45 -32.50 21.50
C SER A 328 -21.91 -31.88 20.22
N GLY A 329 -21.35 -32.75 19.36
CA GLY A 329 -20.79 -32.40 18.06
C GLY A 329 -21.84 -31.95 17.07
N GLU A 330 -21.71 -30.73 16.63
CA GLU A 330 -22.24 -30.24 15.35
C GLU A 330 -21.15 -29.61 14.46
N GLY A 331 -19.96 -29.39 14.99
CA GLY A 331 -18.82 -28.88 14.22
C GLY A 331 -18.04 -29.95 13.43
N ASP A 332 -18.03 -31.20 13.94
CA ASP A 332 -17.26 -32.28 13.32
C ASP A 332 -17.96 -32.92 12.13
N THR A 333 -19.28 -32.77 11.99
CA THR A 333 -20.06 -33.38 10.89
C THR A 333 -19.83 -32.62 9.58
N LEU A 334 -19.71 -31.29 9.60
CA LEU A 334 -19.47 -30.47 8.40
C LEU A 334 -18.04 -30.63 7.84
N LEU A 335 -17.05 -30.81 8.72
CA LEU A 335 -15.65 -31.02 8.30
C LEU A 335 -15.45 -32.43 7.68
N ASN A 336 -16.15 -33.45 8.23
CA ASN A 336 -16.12 -34.81 7.67
C ASN A 336 -16.91 -34.93 6.35
N GLU A 337 -18.01 -34.19 6.16
CA GLU A 337 -18.72 -34.15 4.87
C GLU A 337 -17.92 -33.48 3.77
N LEU A 338 -17.16 -32.42 4.07
CA LEU A 338 -16.27 -31.75 3.10
C LEU A 338 -15.08 -32.64 2.71
N LEU A 339 -14.49 -33.38 3.64
CA LEU A 339 -13.37 -34.29 3.39
C LEU A 339 -13.79 -35.57 2.61
N HIS A 340 -15.06 -35.97 2.69
CA HIS A 340 -15.61 -37.08 1.90
C HIS A 340 -16.09 -36.67 0.51
N ARG A 341 -16.36 -35.40 0.25
CA ARG A 341 -16.74 -34.87 -1.07
C ARG A 341 -15.52 -34.83 -2.02
N ASP A 342 -14.35 -34.46 -1.52
CA ASP A 342 -13.13 -34.44 -2.32
C ASP A 342 -12.63 -35.85 -2.70
N LYS A 343 -12.87 -36.86 -1.87
CA LYS A 343 -12.52 -38.26 -2.20
C LYS A 343 -13.44 -38.91 -3.24
N LYS A 344 -14.68 -38.47 -3.38
CA LYS A 344 -15.63 -38.93 -4.42
C LYS A 344 -15.38 -38.25 -5.78
N SER A 345 -14.86 -37.04 -5.79
CA SER A 345 -14.49 -36.34 -7.03
C SER A 345 -13.22 -36.96 -7.66
N ALA A 346 -12.28 -37.41 -6.84
CA ALA A 346 -11.05 -38.07 -7.33
C ALA A 346 -11.27 -39.51 -7.83
N ALA A 347 -12.31 -40.19 -7.36
CA ALA A 347 -12.64 -41.54 -7.80
C ALA A 347 -13.45 -41.60 -9.12
N ASN A 348 -14.21 -40.53 -9.44
CA ASN A 348 -14.94 -40.46 -10.71
C ASN A 348 -14.11 -39.90 -11.88
N GLY A 349 -12.95 -39.26 -11.61
CA GLY A 349 -12.01 -38.80 -12.66
C GLY A 349 -11.18 -39.91 -13.29
N SER A 350 -11.04 -41.07 -12.61
CA SER A 350 -10.28 -42.21 -13.14
C SER A 350 -11.13 -43.23 -13.92
N ALA A 351 -12.45 -43.13 -13.85
CA ALA A 351 -13.35 -44.03 -14.61
C ALA A 351 -13.70 -43.50 -16.01
N VAL A 352 -13.59 -42.18 -16.24
CA VAL A 352 -13.88 -41.56 -17.55
C VAL A 352 -12.69 -41.67 -18.53
N GLN A 353 -11.46 -41.87 -18.04
CA GLN A 353 -10.28 -42.05 -18.89
C GLN A 353 -10.08 -43.51 -19.40
N GLN A 354 -10.83 -44.46 -18.91
CA GLN A 354 -10.77 -45.85 -19.41
C GLN A 354 -11.81 -46.16 -20.48
N ASP A 355 -12.87 -45.40 -20.63
CA ASP A 355 -13.88 -45.57 -21.69
C ASP A 355 -13.53 -44.84 -23.00
N GLU A 356 -12.73 -43.78 -22.96
CA GLU A 356 -12.25 -43.10 -24.21
C GLU A 356 -11.12 -43.87 -24.93
N ALA A 357 -10.39 -44.74 -24.23
CA ALA A 357 -9.34 -45.57 -24.86
C ALA A 357 -9.87 -46.85 -25.53
N ALA A 358 -11.15 -47.20 -25.33
CA ALA A 358 -11.76 -48.38 -25.94
C ALA A 358 -12.52 -48.09 -27.26
N ASP A 359 -12.83 -46.84 -27.54
CA ASP A 359 -13.58 -46.44 -28.74
C ASP A 359 -12.69 -46.01 -29.93
N GLU A 360 -11.39 -45.74 -29.67
CA GLU A 360 -10.40 -45.44 -30.74
C GLU A 360 -9.81 -46.74 -31.40
N ALA A 361 -10.02 -47.90 -30.81
CA ALA A 361 -9.50 -49.17 -31.37
C ALA A 361 -10.48 -49.90 -32.27
N ALA A 362 -11.68 -49.35 -32.55
CA ALA A 362 -12.73 -50.01 -33.33
C ALA A 362 -13.01 -49.38 -34.72
N THR A 363 -12.16 -48.48 -35.21
CA THR A 363 -12.35 -47.82 -36.53
C THR A 363 -11.16 -47.93 -37.47
N GLU A 364 -10.27 -48.92 -37.30
CA GLU A 364 -9.32 -49.36 -38.35
C GLU A 364 -9.55 -50.85 -38.62
N ASP A 365 -10.50 -51.16 -39.53
CA ASP A 365 -10.55 -52.30 -40.48
C ASP A 365 -11.54 -51.94 -41.61
#